data_444833e6e4dcec0edc621ba998666f06
#
_entry.id   444833e6e4dcec0edc621ba998666f06
#
_cell.length_a   1.000
_cell.length_b   1.000
_cell.length_c   1.000
_cell.angle_alpha   90.00
_cell.angle_beta   90.00
_cell.angle_gamma   90.00
#
_symmetry.space_group_name_H-M   'P 1'
#
loop_
_entity.id
_entity.type
_entity.pdbx_description
1 polymer ?
#
loop_
_entity_poly.entity_id
_entity_poly.type
_entity_poly.pdbx_seq_one_letter_code
_entity_poly.pdbx_strand_id
1 'polypeptide(L)'
;MNHTLYPRIYEIEDIIRKSGFIILQKQKLQLSPGQCCDFYAHLYGMPLFPSLTAFMSSGPIIAMTLARDNAIAHWKSIIGPVNSTEARETHPGCLRAKYGSSELKNALHGSASFHAAEREIKFMFPNSLIEPLPTREANEVYLNRYVNPTLVRGLTELCKNKPLNPCVSRAPFIVTTLASLL
;
A
#
# COMPACT_ATOMS: atom_id res chain seq x y z
N MET A 1 -4.85 -23.48 -13.76
CA MET A 1 -4.05 -22.38 -13.18
C MET A 1 -3.84 -21.35 -14.28
N ASN A 2 -4.44 -20.16 -14.15
CA ASN A 2 -4.38 -19.14 -15.21
C ASN A 2 -3.00 -18.49 -15.27
N HIS A 3 -2.13 -19.00 -16.15
CA HIS A 3 -0.82 -18.40 -16.45
C HIS A 3 -0.87 -16.95 -16.98
N THR A 4 -2.04 -16.45 -17.34
CA THR A 4 -2.23 -15.10 -17.91
C THR A 4 -2.34 -13.97 -16.87
N LEU A 5 -2.52 -14.26 -15.58
CA LEU A 5 -2.65 -13.24 -14.53
C LEU A 5 -1.29 -12.77 -13.99
N TYR A 6 -0.28 -13.62 -13.97
CA TYR A 6 1.04 -13.30 -13.40
C TYR A 6 1.76 -12.13 -14.11
N PRO A 7 1.82 -12.07 -15.45
CA PRO A 7 2.48 -10.95 -16.13
C PRO A 7 1.81 -9.60 -15.83
N ARG A 8 0.48 -9.57 -15.73
CA ARG A 8 -0.29 -8.34 -15.46
C ARG A 8 -0.06 -7.78 -14.06
N ILE A 9 0.13 -8.64 -13.07
CA ILE A 9 0.38 -8.23 -11.68
C ILE A 9 1.73 -7.50 -11.58
N TYR A 10 2.78 -8.05 -12.17
CA TYR A 10 4.11 -7.42 -12.17
C TYR A 10 4.10 -6.08 -12.90
N GLU A 11 3.36 -5.98 -14.00
CA GLU A 11 3.20 -4.73 -14.72
C GLU A 11 2.48 -3.67 -13.88
N ILE A 12 1.41 -4.04 -13.17
CA ILE A 12 0.70 -3.13 -12.27
C ILE A 12 1.60 -2.70 -11.10
N GLU A 13 2.37 -3.60 -10.51
CA GLU A 13 3.33 -3.26 -9.45
C GLU A 13 4.43 -2.31 -9.95
N ASP A 14 4.92 -2.50 -11.16
CA ASP A 14 5.91 -1.59 -11.77
C ASP A 14 5.31 -0.20 -11.96
N ILE A 15 4.07 -0.11 -12.45
CA ILE A 15 3.35 1.16 -12.56
C ILE A 15 3.17 1.82 -11.19
N ILE A 16 2.77 1.06 -10.16
CA ILE A 16 2.63 1.55 -8.79
C ILE A 16 3.95 2.18 -8.31
N ARG A 17 5.06 1.47 -8.43
CA ARG A 17 6.39 1.94 -8.01
C ARG A 17 6.87 3.15 -8.83
N LYS A 18 6.72 3.11 -10.14
CA LYS A 18 7.08 4.24 -11.04
C LYS A 18 6.25 5.49 -10.77
N SER A 19 5.03 5.32 -10.26
CA SER A 19 4.17 6.43 -9.81
C SER A 19 4.52 6.96 -8.42
N GLY A 20 5.63 6.54 -7.82
CA GLY A 20 6.14 7.03 -6.54
C GLY A 20 5.45 6.45 -5.32
N PHE A 21 4.72 5.34 -5.45
CA PHE A 21 4.17 4.63 -4.30
C PHE A 21 5.18 3.66 -3.70
N ILE A 22 5.12 3.54 -2.38
CA ILE A 22 5.75 2.47 -1.61
C ILE A 22 4.69 1.40 -1.33
N ILE A 23 4.97 0.14 -1.68
CA ILE A 23 4.11 -0.99 -1.31
C ILE A 23 4.54 -1.44 0.08
N LEU A 24 3.73 -1.12 1.10
CA LEU A 24 4.01 -1.49 2.50
C LEU A 24 3.68 -2.95 2.77
N GLN A 25 2.56 -3.43 2.24
CA GLN A 25 2.10 -4.79 2.42
C GLN A 25 1.48 -5.31 1.13
N LYS A 26 1.59 -6.61 0.92
CA LYS A 26 0.98 -7.30 -0.23
C LYS A 26 0.65 -8.72 0.19
N GLN A 27 -0.57 -9.15 -0.11
CA GLN A 27 -0.97 -10.55 0.04
C GLN A 27 -1.91 -11.01 -1.07
N LYS A 28 -1.84 -12.29 -1.38
CA LYS A 28 -2.81 -12.98 -2.23
C LYS A 28 -3.76 -13.75 -1.33
N LEU A 29 -5.05 -13.52 -1.48
CA LEU A 29 -6.10 -14.17 -0.69
C LEU A 29 -7.34 -14.40 -1.54
N GLN A 30 -8.22 -15.27 -1.07
CA GLN A 30 -9.55 -15.44 -1.62
C GLN A 30 -10.55 -15.17 -0.51
N LEU A 31 -11.46 -14.23 -0.75
CA LEU A 31 -12.52 -13.90 0.17
C LEU A 31 -13.67 -14.91 0.05
N SER A 32 -14.24 -15.29 1.18
CA SER A 32 -15.52 -16.00 1.20
C SER A 32 -16.66 -15.07 0.77
N PRO A 33 -17.83 -15.59 0.35
CA PRO A 33 -19.00 -14.74 0.06
C PRO A 33 -19.39 -13.84 1.23
N GLY A 34 -19.34 -14.35 2.47
CA GLY A 34 -19.61 -13.55 3.68
C GLY A 34 -18.62 -12.41 3.86
N GLN A 35 -17.32 -12.68 3.73
CA GLN A 35 -16.28 -11.65 3.78
C GLN A 35 -16.43 -10.59 2.68
N CYS A 36 -16.87 -11.00 1.47
CA CYS A 36 -17.18 -10.03 0.42
C CYS A 36 -18.38 -9.15 0.79
N CYS A 37 -19.43 -9.72 1.40
CA CYS A 37 -20.56 -8.95 1.89
C CYS A 37 -20.15 -7.94 2.96
N ASP A 38 -19.29 -8.34 3.91
CA ASP A 38 -18.79 -7.46 4.96
C ASP A 38 -17.90 -6.33 4.39
N PHE A 39 -17.02 -6.66 3.45
CA PHE A 39 -16.14 -5.68 2.82
C PHE A 39 -16.93 -4.61 2.05
N TYR A 40 -17.95 -5.02 1.30
CA TYR A 40 -18.82 -4.16 0.50
C TYR A 40 -20.13 -3.78 1.19
N ALA A 41 -20.23 -3.90 2.50
CA ALA A 41 -21.47 -3.64 3.27
C ALA A 41 -22.06 -2.24 3.02
N HIS A 42 -21.23 -1.25 2.70
CA HIS A 42 -21.65 0.11 2.34
C HIS A 42 -22.44 0.19 1.03
N LEU A 43 -22.43 -0.87 0.21
CA LEU A 43 -23.21 -0.99 -1.04
C LEU A 43 -24.46 -1.85 -0.86
N TYR A 44 -24.78 -2.26 0.36
CA TYR A 44 -25.95 -3.08 0.63
C TYR A 44 -27.24 -2.40 0.14
N GLY A 45 -28.09 -3.15 -0.54
CA GLY A 45 -29.30 -2.62 -1.17
C GLY A 45 -29.12 -2.03 -2.58
N MET A 46 -27.89 -1.85 -3.06
CA MET A 46 -27.64 -1.43 -4.43
C MET A 46 -27.75 -2.61 -5.41
N PRO A 47 -28.28 -2.41 -6.64
CA PRO A 47 -28.48 -3.48 -7.63
C PRO A 47 -27.20 -4.25 -7.98
N LEU A 48 -26.05 -3.59 -7.93
CA LEU A 48 -24.74 -4.19 -8.24
C LEU A 48 -24.21 -5.11 -7.12
N PHE A 49 -24.67 -4.95 -5.87
CA PHE A 49 -24.11 -5.61 -4.70
C PHE A 49 -24.06 -7.14 -4.81
N PRO A 50 -25.14 -7.87 -5.18
CA PRO A 50 -25.10 -9.32 -5.27
C PRO A 50 -24.10 -9.83 -6.33
N SER A 51 -24.05 -9.16 -7.48
CA SER A 51 -23.14 -9.53 -8.57
C SER A 51 -21.69 -9.25 -8.21
N LEU A 52 -21.42 -8.14 -7.52
CA LEU A 52 -20.09 -7.75 -7.06
C LEU A 52 -19.55 -8.74 -6.02
N THR A 53 -20.35 -9.08 -5.02
CA THR A 53 -19.93 -10.03 -3.96
C THR A 53 -19.70 -11.43 -4.52
N ALA A 54 -20.56 -11.91 -5.43
CA ALA A 54 -20.37 -13.16 -6.12
C ALA A 54 -19.09 -13.16 -6.98
N PHE A 55 -18.83 -12.09 -7.72
CA PHE A 55 -17.62 -11.95 -8.54
C PHE A 55 -16.35 -11.91 -7.69
N MET A 56 -16.32 -11.11 -6.63
CA MET A 56 -15.15 -10.95 -5.77
C MET A 56 -14.80 -12.20 -4.95
N SER A 57 -15.79 -13.06 -4.65
CA SER A 57 -15.56 -14.36 -3.98
C SER A 57 -15.21 -15.51 -4.94
N SER A 58 -15.38 -15.32 -6.26
CA SER A 58 -15.20 -16.38 -7.25
C SER A 58 -13.75 -16.79 -7.50
N GLY A 59 -12.78 -16.01 -7.04
CA GLY A 59 -11.36 -16.28 -7.26
C GLY A 59 -10.43 -15.48 -6.37
N PRO A 60 -9.13 -15.75 -6.45
CA PRO A 60 -8.15 -15.05 -5.63
C PRO A 60 -7.96 -13.60 -6.09
N ILE A 61 -7.76 -12.73 -5.12
CA ILE A 61 -7.41 -11.32 -5.29
C ILE A 61 -6.03 -11.02 -4.71
N ILE A 62 -5.46 -9.88 -5.09
CA ILE A 62 -4.26 -9.34 -4.46
C ILE A 62 -4.63 -8.04 -3.77
N ALA A 63 -4.44 -8.01 -2.46
CA ALA A 63 -4.55 -6.81 -1.64
C ALA A 63 -3.18 -6.19 -1.43
N MET A 64 -3.11 -4.86 -1.49
CA MET A 64 -1.89 -4.09 -1.24
C MET A 64 -2.20 -2.87 -0.39
N THR A 65 -1.30 -2.55 0.54
CA THR A 65 -1.28 -1.25 1.23
C THR A 65 -0.23 -0.37 0.56
N LEU A 66 -0.67 0.75 0.04
CA LEU A 66 0.16 1.70 -0.71
C LEU A 66 0.35 2.99 0.10
N ALA A 67 1.58 3.47 0.17
CA ALA A 67 1.93 4.70 0.87
C ALA A 67 2.55 5.73 -0.08
N ARG A 68 2.06 6.97 0.03
CA ARG A 68 2.54 8.13 -0.71
C ARG A 68 1.84 9.40 -0.18
N ASP A 69 2.41 10.56 -0.40
CA ASP A 69 1.69 11.82 -0.22
C ASP A 69 0.49 11.89 -1.15
N ASN A 70 -0.68 12.28 -0.63
CA ASN A 70 -1.95 12.35 -1.35
C ASN A 70 -2.32 11.02 -2.06
N ALA A 71 -2.06 9.89 -1.39
CA ALA A 71 -2.13 8.53 -1.96
C ALA A 71 -3.48 8.23 -2.63
N ILE A 72 -4.60 8.55 -1.97
CA ILE A 72 -5.95 8.21 -2.45
C ILE A 72 -6.28 8.92 -3.77
N ALA A 73 -6.07 10.24 -3.83
CA ALA A 73 -6.37 11.01 -5.05
C ALA A 73 -5.46 10.59 -6.21
N HIS A 74 -4.17 10.38 -5.92
CA HIS A 74 -3.22 9.95 -6.93
C HIS A 74 -3.50 8.52 -7.43
N TRP A 75 -3.84 7.59 -6.54
CA TRP A 75 -4.24 6.24 -6.96
C TRP A 75 -5.49 6.26 -7.83
N LYS A 76 -6.50 7.05 -7.44
CA LYS A 76 -7.71 7.23 -8.24
C LYS A 76 -7.43 7.76 -9.65
N SER A 77 -6.49 8.70 -9.80
CA SER A 77 -6.11 9.20 -11.13
C SER A 77 -5.43 8.13 -12.00
N ILE A 78 -4.66 7.22 -11.40
CA ILE A 78 -3.99 6.12 -12.13
C ILE A 78 -4.99 5.05 -12.55
N ILE A 79 -5.90 4.64 -11.64
CA ILE A 79 -6.88 3.60 -11.97
C ILE A 79 -8.00 4.08 -12.89
N GLY A 80 -8.36 5.35 -12.82
CA GLY A 80 -9.41 5.96 -13.64
C GLY A 80 -10.84 5.70 -13.16
N PRO A 81 -11.86 6.10 -13.95
CA PRO A 81 -13.28 5.91 -13.65
C PRO A 81 -13.65 4.46 -13.36
N VAL A 82 -14.70 4.24 -12.54
CA VAL A 82 -15.17 2.91 -12.16
C VAL A 82 -15.66 2.11 -13.36
N ASN A 83 -16.40 2.78 -14.25
CA ASN A 83 -16.88 2.19 -15.50
C ASN A 83 -15.73 2.09 -16.51
N SER A 84 -15.34 0.86 -16.85
CA SER A 84 -14.22 0.62 -17.79
C SER A 84 -14.52 1.08 -19.22
N THR A 85 -15.78 1.19 -19.63
CA THR A 85 -16.15 1.72 -20.94
C THR A 85 -15.94 3.24 -20.96
N GLU A 86 -16.45 3.95 -19.97
CA GLU A 86 -16.18 5.38 -19.77
C GLU A 86 -14.68 5.67 -19.64
N ALA A 87 -13.96 4.80 -18.91
CA ALA A 87 -12.51 4.92 -18.75
C ALA A 87 -11.76 4.87 -20.08
N ARG A 88 -12.18 4.02 -21.03
CA ARG A 88 -11.56 3.95 -22.37
C ARG A 88 -11.81 5.20 -23.19
N GLU A 89 -12.97 5.82 -23.05
CA GLU A 89 -13.34 7.03 -23.80
C GLU A 89 -12.68 8.27 -23.23
N THR A 90 -12.68 8.42 -21.91
CA THR A 90 -12.26 9.65 -21.22
C THR A 90 -10.81 9.62 -20.75
N HIS A 91 -10.29 8.44 -20.36
CA HIS A 91 -8.97 8.26 -19.75
C HIS A 91 -8.27 7.00 -20.31
N PRO A 92 -7.97 6.92 -21.62
CA PRO A 92 -7.48 5.69 -22.27
C PRO A 92 -6.16 5.18 -21.70
N GLY A 93 -5.37 6.03 -21.04
CA GLY A 93 -4.12 5.66 -20.39
C GLY A 93 -4.26 5.05 -18.99
N CYS A 94 -5.45 5.05 -18.39
CA CYS A 94 -5.64 4.55 -17.02
C CYS A 94 -5.72 3.01 -16.97
N LEU A 95 -5.51 2.46 -15.77
CA LEU A 95 -5.46 1.00 -15.59
C LEU A 95 -6.80 0.30 -15.85
N ARG A 96 -7.92 0.93 -15.51
CA ARG A 96 -9.25 0.36 -15.80
C ARG A 96 -9.59 0.36 -17.27
N ALA A 97 -9.13 1.34 -18.05
CA ALA A 97 -9.23 1.31 -19.50
C ALA A 97 -8.47 0.13 -20.10
N LYS A 98 -7.27 -0.13 -19.56
CA LYS A 98 -6.37 -1.19 -20.07
C LYS A 98 -6.80 -2.60 -19.65
N TYR A 99 -7.23 -2.79 -18.40
CA TYR A 99 -7.44 -4.13 -17.82
C TYR A 99 -8.90 -4.44 -17.49
N GLY A 100 -9.75 -3.46 -17.34
CA GLY A 100 -11.17 -3.64 -17.04
C GLY A 100 -11.96 -4.05 -18.28
N SER A 101 -13.00 -4.85 -18.10
CA SER A 101 -13.92 -5.27 -19.18
C SER A 101 -15.32 -4.68 -19.05
N SER A 102 -15.75 -4.36 -17.83
CA SER A 102 -17.06 -3.79 -17.53
C SER A 102 -17.01 -3.02 -16.22
N GLU A 103 -18.13 -2.42 -15.82
CA GLU A 103 -18.28 -1.79 -14.50
C GLU A 103 -18.08 -2.80 -13.36
N LEU A 104 -18.62 -4.01 -13.48
CA LEU A 104 -18.43 -5.09 -12.52
C LEU A 104 -17.01 -5.65 -12.52
N LYS A 105 -16.45 -5.88 -13.71
CA LYS A 105 -15.12 -6.45 -13.93
C LYS A 105 -14.13 -5.34 -14.30
N ASN A 106 -13.95 -4.37 -13.40
CA ASN A 106 -13.13 -3.17 -13.64
C ASN A 106 -11.64 -3.32 -13.26
N ALA A 107 -11.21 -4.52 -12.95
CA ALA A 107 -9.85 -4.97 -12.66
C ALA A 107 -9.26 -4.47 -11.33
N LEU A 108 -9.56 -3.26 -10.87
CA LEU A 108 -8.86 -2.61 -9.76
C LEU A 108 -9.82 -1.91 -8.80
N HIS A 109 -9.53 -2.03 -7.51
CA HIS A 109 -10.18 -1.27 -6.44
C HIS A 109 -9.24 -0.18 -5.90
N GLY A 110 -9.83 0.90 -5.40
CA GLY A 110 -9.13 1.94 -4.65
C GLY A 110 -10.09 2.55 -3.64
N SER A 111 -9.61 2.68 -2.41
CA SER A 111 -10.39 3.24 -1.29
C SER A 111 -10.93 4.62 -1.61
N ALA A 112 -12.17 4.88 -1.22
CA ALA A 112 -12.88 6.12 -1.56
C ALA A 112 -12.38 7.33 -0.75
N SER A 113 -11.95 7.10 0.50
CA SER A 113 -11.52 8.12 1.46
C SER A 113 -10.49 7.53 2.43
N PHE A 114 -9.89 8.37 3.28
CA PHE A 114 -8.98 7.95 4.33
C PHE A 114 -9.66 6.95 5.29
N HIS A 115 -10.86 7.26 5.76
CA HIS A 115 -11.62 6.38 6.65
C HIS A 115 -11.98 5.03 5.99
N ALA A 116 -12.33 5.05 4.69
CA ALA A 116 -12.52 3.81 3.93
C ALA A 116 -11.22 3.01 3.85
N ALA A 117 -10.09 3.67 3.59
CA ALA A 117 -8.78 3.03 3.53
C ALA A 117 -8.40 2.36 4.87
N GLU A 118 -8.60 3.05 6.01
CA GLU A 118 -8.35 2.47 7.33
C GLU A 118 -9.17 1.19 7.57
N ARG A 119 -10.48 1.24 7.30
CA ARG A 119 -11.37 0.09 7.44
C ARG A 119 -10.96 -1.06 6.52
N GLU A 120 -10.67 -0.77 5.26
CA GLU A 120 -10.30 -1.75 4.24
C GLU A 120 -8.93 -2.38 4.53
N ILE A 121 -7.96 -1.61 5.00
CA ILE A 121 -6.66 -2.14 5.41
C ILE A 121 -6.79 -3.05 6.64
N LYS A 122 -7.53 -2.62 7.67
CA LYS A 122 -7.78 -3.46 8.85
C LYS A 122 -8.48 -4.78 8.49
N PHE A 123 -9.37 -4.73 7.49
CA PHE A 123 -10.06 -5.93 7.01
C PHE A 123 -9.10 -6.87 6.28
N MET A 124 -8.31 -6.35 5.35
CA MET A 124 -7.38 -7.15 4.54
C MET A 124 -6.12 -7.57 5.30
N PHE A 125 -5.64 -6.74 6.23
CA PHE A 125 -4.40 -6.94 6.99
C PHE A 125 -4.67 -6.75 8.50
N PRO A 126 -5.38 -7.66 9.15
CA PRO A 126 -5.84 -7.48 10.54
C PRO A 126 -4.70 -7.31 11.56
N ASN A 127 -3.52 -7.83 11.27
CA ASN A 127 -2.34 -7.74 12.13
C ASN A 127 -1.45 -6.52 11.82
N SER A 128 -1.88 -5.64 10.92
CA SER A 128 -1.07 -4.49 10.55
C SER A 128 -1.34 -3.31 11.49
N LEU A 129 -0.26 -2.77 12.02
CA LEU A 129 -0.29 -1.46 12.66
C LEU A 129 -0.27 -0.41 11.56
N ILE A 130 -1.40 0.27 11.38
CA ILE A 130 -1.48 1.42 10.46
C ILE A 130 -1.20 2.65 11.32
N GLU A 131 0.05 3.03 11.40
CA GLU A 131 0.39 4.37 11.83
C GLU A 131 0.25 5.29 10.62
N PRO A 132 -0.44 6.44 10.74
CA PRO A 132 -0.41 7.43 9.69
C PRO A 132 1.06 7.80 9.43
N LEU A 133 1.47 7.81 8.15
CA LEU A 133 2.82 8.28 7.80
C LEU A 133 2.97 9.68 8.39
N PRO A 134 3.92 9.91 9.30
CA PRO A 134 4.10 11.21 9.90
C PRO A 134 4.42 12.21 8.79
N THR A 135 3.96 13.44 8.92
CA THR A 135 4.34 14.51 7.99
C THR A 135 5.87 14.69 8.00
N ARG A 136 6.41 15.27 6.92
CA ARG A 136 7.84 15.53 6.83
C ARG A 136 8.35 16.30 8.07
N GLU A 137 7.61 17.31 8.51
CA GLU A 137 7.93 18.09 9.69
C GLU A 137 7.92 17.22 10.97
N ALA A 138 6.92 16.35 11.13
CA ALA A 138 6.85 15.45 12.28
C ALA A 138 8.00 14.44 12.26
N ASN A 139 8.40 13.94 11.07
CA ASN A 139 9.58 13.09 10.91
C ASN A 139 10.87 13.81 11.28
N GLU A 140 11.06 15.04 10.82
CA GLU A 140 12.25 15.85 11.14
C GLU A 140 12.34 16.13 12.64
N VAL A 141 11.22 16.48 13.28
CA VAL A 141 11.16 16.68 14.74
C VAL A 141 11.51 15.39 15.49
N TYR A 142 10.94 14.25 15.08
CA TYR A 142 11.24 12.97 15.69
C TYR A 142 12.71 12.59 15.53
N LEU A 143 13.24 12.68 14.31
CA LEU A 143 14.65 12.38 14.02
C LEU A 143 15.59 13.27 14.83
N ASN A 144 15.35 14.56 14.87
CA ASN A 144 16.19 15.52 15.60
C ASN A 144 16.14 15.29 17.11
N ARG A 145 14.99 14.89 17.66
CA ARG A 145 14.84 14.70 19.10
C ARG A 145 15.35 13.35 19.59
N TYR A 146 15.09 12.26 18.85
CA TYR A 146 15.28 10.91 19.37
C TYR A 146 16.39 10.12 18.67
N VAL A 147 16.69 10.40 17.41
CA VAL A 147 17.62 9.61 16.59
C VAL A 147 18.97 10.33 16.39
N ASN A 148 18.91 11.55 15.88
CA ASN A 148 20.12 12.29 15.50
C ASN A 148 21.13 12.48 16.64
N PRO A 149 20.75 12.79 17.91
CA PRO A 149 21.72 12.99 18.97
C PRO A 149 22.59 11.73 19.23
N THR A 150 21.95 10.55 19.18
CA THR A 150 22.65 9.28 19.37
C THR A 150 23.48 8.91 18.16
N LEU A 151 22.94 9.10 16.97
CA LEU A 151 23.63 8.85 15.70
C LEU A 151 24.87 9.72 15.56
N VAL A 152 24.76 11.03 15.79
CA VAL A 152 25.88 11.98 15.71
C VAL A 152 26.97 11.62 16.71
N ARG A 153 26.60 11.29 17.97
CA ARG A 153 27.57 10.85 18.97
C ARG A 153 28.31 9.58 18.54
N GLY A 154 27.58 8.57 18.03
CA GLY A 154 28.19 7.33 17.53
C GLY A 154 29.13 7.56 16.34
N LEU A 155 28.71 8.39 15.38
CA LEU A 155 29.54 8.74 14.22
C LEU A 155 30.77 9.57 14.63
N THR A 156 30.63 10.48 15.58
CA THR A 156 31.76 11.26 16.12
C THR A 156 32.81 10.35 16.73
N GLU A 157 32.41 9.36 17.52
CA GLU A 157 33.34 8.39 18.11
C GLU A 157 34.00 7.50 17.04
N LEU A 158 33.26 7.08 16.00
CA LEU A 158 33.84 6.38 14.86
C LEU A 158 34.89 7.21 14.13
N CYS A 159 34.62 8.50 13.90
CA CYS A 159 35.57 9.39 13.25
C CYS A 159 36.84 9.62 14.09
N LYS A 160 36.70 9.70 15.42
CA LYS A 160 37.87 9.82 16.33
C LYS A 160 38.77 8.60 16.31
N ASN A 161 38.17 7.43 16.34
CA ASN A 161 38.89 6.17 16.47
C ASN A 161 39.32 5.56 15.12
N LYS A 162 38.76 6.00 14.00
CA LYS A 162 39.04 5.56 12.62
C LYS A 162 39.31 4.03 12.50
N PRO A 163 38.38 3.15 12.96
CA PRO A 163 38.57 1.73 12.90
C PRO A 163 38.62 1.24 11.44
N LEU A 164 39.40 0.17 11.18
CA LEU A 164 39.53 -0.44 9.84
C LEU A 164 38.18 -0.88 9.27
N ASN A 165 37.24 -1.33 10.12
CA ASN A 165 35.86 -1.65 9.74
C ASN A 165 34.89 -0.97 10.70
N PRO A 166 34.40 0.22 10.35
CA PRO A 166 33.51 1.01 11.22
C PRO A 166 32.14 0.32 11.47
N CYS A 167 31.67 -0.50 10.54
CA CYS A 167 30.39 -1.20 10.69
C CYS A 167 30.45 -2.33 11.71
N VAL A 168 31.57 -3.02 11.81
CA VAL A 168 31.74 -4.18 12.72
C VAL A 168 32.18 -3.73 14.11
N SER A 169 33.16 -2.83 14.21
CA SER A 169 33.76 -2.43 15.49
C SER A 169 32.80 -1.71 16.44
N ARG A 170 31.79 -1.07 15.94
CA ARG A 170 30.81 -0.29 16.73
C ARG A 170 29.38 -0.78 16.60
N ALA A 171 29.14 -1.87 15.85
CA ALA A 171 27.82 -2.46 15.69
C ALA A 171 27.09 -2.71 17.04
N PRO A 172 27.71 -3.26 18.09
CA PRO A 172 27.05 -3.45 19.38
C PRO A 172 26.54 -2.14 20.00
N PHE A 173 27.29 -1.05 19.85
CA PHE A 173 26.90 0.25 20.39
C PHE A 173 25.70 0.84 19.63
N ILE A 174 25.68 0.75 18.31
CA ILE A 174 24.58 1.26 17.48
C ILE A 174 23.33 0.41 17.67
N VAL A 175 23.45 -0.92 17.66
CA VAL A 175 22.33 -1.85 17.84
C VAL A 175 21.71 -1.72 19.23
N THR A 176 22.52 -1.65 20.28
CA THR A 176 22.01 -1.50 21.66
C THR A 176 21.25 -0.19 21.83
N THR A 177 21.68 0.90 21.17
CA THR A 177 21.01 2.20 21.29
C THR A 177 19.71 2.26 20.46
N LEU A 178 19.66 1.59 19.30
CA LEU A 178 18.43 1.49 18.49
C LEU A 178 17.40 0.55 19.14
N ALA A 179 17.82 -0.54 19.76
CA ALA A 179 16.93 -1.46 20.48
C ALA A 179 16.33 -0.83 21.75
N SER A 180 16.95 0.20 22.32
CA SER A 180 16.43 0.97 23.46
C SER A 180 15.43 2.04 23.06
N LEU A 181 15.26 2.30 21.77
CA LEU A 181 14.32 3.28 21.19
C LEU A 181 13.06 2.63 20.60
N LEU A 182 13.03 1.28 20.53
CA LEU A 182 11.85 0.48 20.18
C LEU A 182 11.14 0.00 21.45
#